data_67c1e53b7ee3240ec5f8a77b69f9bf2e
#
_entry.id   67c1e53b7ee3240ec5f8a77b69f9bf2e
#
_cell.length_a   1.000
_cell.length_b   1.000
_cell.length_c   1.000
_cell.angle_alpha   90.00
_cell.angle_beta   90.00
_cell.angle_gamma   90.00
#
_symmetry.space_group_name_H-M   'P 1'
#
loop_
_entity.id
_entity.type
_entity.pdbx_description
1 polymer ?
#
loop_
_entity_poly.entity_id
_entity_poly.type
_entity_poly.pdbx_seq_one_letter_code
_entity_poly.pdbx_strand_id
1 'polypeptide(L)'
;MPHYNLSPSLIGRFFYHDCERYLRYNATPKQERDAAGIPPAAVETGPVTRALLEAGIRWEEEVVRQRLAGRVLVPDGAGRITDRSFSIEETFNLLPRLNPREAIYQTTIPVSVHFLRGYGLDPGVHRFAPCRPDLILMDDRGRLQVIDIKASEELSISHRIQATLYALILDHALDLLDLDLLVDRDHAAIWLHGQTAPEPFDLHLNIRVAEEFLRHRLPEILSGPASDLAWHITPRCESCGFYPHCRAEAGRTASVSLIPGLSTAARRYLREAAPPIETLPDLAEFLNNPKAEPYLDGCGSLAGEREHLQAVVRALLSGEVVPLPARSHALPVHEDIAIILTLQSDPVSGLIYAAGFRRNGGREVYGTGAGEEIHVAADPADATRVRREFVRGLLRGLEAVEAYNRGRDWKAQRSLQTYVYDTCEEALFTRLLDDAMDDPGVSEEALRLRFYYQDAGIAAASSHPQTAVSYPLVVLTREIRRLLALPVAFSLRLPDVLDAIPSSRFPYRLSPGPLFWSEHNNAMKADAILLAWHGSRPEALDWIRHEVSRRLLAAGSVLEGLRERVSGRLQRWPERFRFPRPFEAAAPEISRLLFITEYESFMGA
;
A
#
# COMPACT_ATOMS: atom_id res chain seq x y z
N MET A 1 23.65 31.82 0.82
CA MET A 1 22.36 31.15 1.00
C MET A 1 22.48 29.74 0.49
N PRO A 2 21.85 28.74 1.12
CA PRO A 2 21.89 27.38 0.59
C PRO A 2 21.27 27.35 -0.80
N HIS A 3 21.81 26.51 -1.69
CA HIS A 3 21.23 26.26 -3.00
C HIS A 3 20.32 25.04 -2.90
N TYR A 4 19.24 25.02 -3.69
CA TYR A 4 18.32 23.87 -3.76
C TYR A 4 18.24 23.32 -5.18
N ASN A 5 18.51 22.02 -5.31
CA ASN A 5 18.37 21.32 -6.57
C ASN A 5 16.97 20.72 -6.68
N LEU A 6 16.21 21.17 -7.67
CA LEU A 6 14.84 20.79 -7.91
C LEU A 6 14.70 19.99 -9.21
N SER A 7 13.69 19.16 -9.30
CA SER A 7 13.29 18.47 -10.52
C SER A 7 11.81 18.11 -10.46
N PRO A 8 11.12 17.91 -11.60
CA PRO A 8 9.74 17.43 -11.63
C PRO A 8 9.55 16.11 -10.86
N SER A 9 10.51 15.19 -10.96
CA SER A 9 10.46 13.93 -10.23
C SER A 9 10.60 14.09 -8.71
N LEU A 10 11.42 15.03 -8.23
CA LEU A 10 11.52 15.33 -6.80
C LEU A 10 10.23 15.94 -6.27
N ILE A 11 9.63 16.86 -7.02
CA ILE A 11 8.35 17.47 -6.67
C ILE A 11 7.23 16.42 -6.71
N GLY A 12 7.17 15.58 -7.75
CA GLY A 12 6.24 14.47 -7.81
C GLY A 12 6.34 13.56 -6.58
N ARG A 13 7.55 13.19 -6.17
CA ARG A 13 7.79 12.40 -4.95
C ARG A 13 7.39 13.12 -3.66
N PHE A 14 7.47 14.45 -3.61
CA PHE A 14 6.90 15.20 -2.49
C PHE A 14 5.40 14.94 -2.35
N PHE A 15 4.65 14.98 -3.45
CA PHE A 15 3.22 14.65 -3.43
C PHE A 15 2.92 13.18 -3.07
N TYR A 16 3.85 12.27 -3.35
CA TYR A 16 3.75 10.89 -2.89
C TYR A 16 3.96 10.77 -1.38
N HIS A 17 5.02 11.38 -0.85
CA HIS A 17 5.35 11.28 0.58
C HIS A 17 4.51 12.21 1.46
N ASP A 18 3.98 13.30 0.92
CA ASP A 18 3.33 14.40 1.64
C ASP A 18 4.17 14.87 2.84
N CYS A 19 5.46 15.11 2.60
CA CYS A 19 6.45 15.37 3.63
C CYS A 19 7.42 16.48 3.22
N GLU A 20 7.40 17.61 3.95
CA GLU A 20 8.25 18.78 3.66
C GLU A 20 9.73 18.50 3.92
N ARG A 21 10.03 17.69 4.96
CA ARG A 21 11.40 17.23 5.21
C ARG A 21 11.94 16.44 4.04
N TYR A 22 11.13 15.54 3.46
CA TYR A 22 11.53 14.78 2.27
C TYR A 22 11.97 15.70 1.15
N LEU A 23 11.15 16.71 0.83
CA LEU A 23 11.45 17.66 -0.23
C LEU A 23 12.74 18.45 0.06
N ARG A 24 12.77 19.14 1.20
CA ARG A 24 13.89 20.02 1.55
C ARG A 24 15.21 19.27 1.69
N TYR A 25 15.20 18.11 2.34
CA TYR A 25 16.39 17.31 2.56
C TYR A 25 16.98 16.77 1.25
N ASN A 26 16.11 16.38 0.30
CA ASN A 26 16.55 15.94 -1.02
C ASN A 26 16.91 17.09 -1.96
N ALA A 27 16.25 18.24 -1.85
CA ALA A 27 16.59 19.44 -2.62
C ALA A 27 17.94 20.03 -2.20
N THR A 28 18.34 19.88 -0.93
CA THR A 28 19.63 20.38 -0.43
C THR A 28 20.79 19.54 -1.02
N PRO A 29 21.77 20.18 -1.68
CA PRO A 29 22.95 19.50 -2.20
C PRO A 29 23.66 18.67 -1.12
N LYS A 30 24.15 17.49 -1.49
CA LYS A 30 24.78 16.56 -0.52
C LYS A 30 25.91 17.21 0.28
N GLN A 31 26.69 18.09 -0.36
CA GLN A 31 27.83 18.79 0.27
C GLN A 31 27.37 19.85 1.32
N GLU A 32 26.14 20.33 1.22
CA GLU A 32 25.59 21.37 2.10
C GLU A 32 24.74 20.80 3.23
N ARG A 33 24.42 19.50 3.23
CA ARG A 33 23.52 18.87 4.18
C ARG A 33 24.01 18.95 5.62
N ASP A 34 25.27 18.67 5.86
CA ASP A 34 25.87 18.71 7.21
C ASP A 34 25.79 20.13 7.80
N ALA A 35 26.13 21.16 6.99
CA ALA A 35 26.03 22.55 7.39
C ALA A 35 24.57 23.01 7.63
N ALA A 36 23.62 22.39 6.94
CA ALA A 36 22.18 22.63 7.10
C ALA A 36 21.56 21.79 8.23
N GLY A 37 22.33 20.99 8.96
CA GLY A 37 21.83 20.10 10.02
C GLY A 37 20.96 18.95 9.51
N ILE A 38 21.09 18.59 8.24
CA ILE A 38 20.34 17.50 7.63
C ILE A 38 21.09 16.19 7.90
N PRO A 39 20.41 15.17 8.47
CA PRO A 39 21.04 13.89 8.77
C PRO A 39 21.48 13.17 7.50
N PRO A 40 22.48 12.27 7.59
CA PRO A 40 22.84 11.42 6.49
C PRO A 40 21.66 10.56 6.07
N ALA A 41 21.40 10.48 4.77
CA ALA A 41 20.42 9.55 4.24
C ALA A 41 20.97 8.12 4.32
N ALA A 42 20.18 7.20 4.85
CA ALA A 42 20.49 5.78 4.74
C ALA A 42 20.42 5.39 3.25
N VAL A 43 21.54 4.97 2.70
CA VAL A 43 21.62 4.51 1.30
C VAL A 43 21.32 3.02 1.30
N GLU A 44 20.08 2.64 1.19
CA GLU A 44 19.73 1.26 0.89
C GLU A 44 19.57 1.08 -0.62
N THR A 45 20.66 0.74 -1.29
CA THR A 45 20.63 0.08 -2.60
C THR A 45 20.40 -1.42 -2.38
N GLY A 46 19.30 -1.76 -1.71
CA GLY A 46 18.92 -3.14 -1.45
C GLY A 46 18.53 -3.89 -2.74
N PRO A 47 18.45 -5.23 -2.70
CA PRO A 47 17.99 -6.05 -3.82
C PRO A 47 16.62 -5.60 -4.36
N VAL A 48 15.71 -5.21 -3.49
CA VAL A 48 14.36 -4.72 -3.86
C VAL A 48 14.43 -3.46 -4.70
N THR A 49 15.19 -2.46 -4.25
CA THR A 49 15.34 -1.19 -5.00
C THR A 49 15.90 -1.45 -6.39
N ARG A 50 16.91 -2.34 -6.49
CA ARG A 50 17.48 -2.73 -7.80
C ARG A 50 16.45 -3.45 -8.66
N ALA A 51 15.70 -4.39 -8.11
CA ALA A 51 14.69 -5.13 -8.86
C ALA A 51 13.56 -4.23 -9.36
N LEU A 52 13.11 -3.26 -8.56
CA LEU A 52 12.11 -2.26 -8.97
C LEU A 52 12.64 -1.37 -10.10
N LEU A 53 13.89 -0.91 -10.00
CA LEU A 53 14.53 -0.14 -11.07
C LEU A 53 14.66 -0.96 -12.37
N GLU A 54 15.10 -2.20 -12.28
CA GLU A 54 15.22 -3.10 -13.44
C GLU A 54 13.85 -3.45 -14.06
N ALA A 55 12.81 -3.59 -13.25
CA ALA A 55 11.43 -3.78 -13.73
C ALA A 55 10.94 -2.52 -14.48
N GLY A 56 11.21 -1.33 -13.93
CA GLY A 56 10.91 -0.06 -14.60
C GLY A 56 11.61 0.06 -15.95
N ILE A 57 12.91 -0.21 -15.99
CA ILE A 57 13.71 -0.17 -17.24
C ILE A 57 13.14 -1.17 -18.26
N ARG A 58 12.85 -2.41 -17.87
CA ARG A 58 12.28 -3.41 -18.81
C ARG A 58 10.92 -2.99 -19.37
N TRP A 59 10.05 -2.43 -18.51
CA TRP A 59 8.75 -1.95 -18.94
C TRP A 59 8.88 -0.78 -19.93
N GLU A 60 9.75 0.19 -19.64
CA GLU A 60 10.04 1.32 -20.51
C GLU A 60 10.59 0.86 -21.87
N GLU A 61 11.53 -0.09 -21.88
CA GLU A 61 12.04 -0.70 -23.12
C GLU A 61 10.96 -1.47 -23.90
N GLU A 62 10.04 -2.15 -23.22
CA GLU A 62 8.90 -2.85 -23.86
C GLU A 62 7.97 -1.87 -24.56
N VAL A 63 7.57 -0.79 -23.86
CA VAL A 63 6.73 0.26 -24.43
C VAL A 63 7.36 0.84 -25.69
N VAL A 64 8.61 1.24 -25.62
CA VAL A 64 9.33 1.87 -26.73
C VAL A 64 9.51 0.92 -27.90
N ARG A 65 9.96 -0.31 -27.65
CA ARG A 65 10.33 -1.26 -28.73
C ARG A 65 9.16 -2.03 -29.31
N GLN A 66 8.11 -2.28 -28.50
CA GLN A 66 7.01 -3.15 -28.93
C GLN A 66 5.72 -2.37 -29.15
N ARG A 67 5.33 -1.50 -28.23
CA ARG A 67 4.06 -0.76 -28.31
C ARG A 67 4.13 0.41 -29.30
N LEU A 68 5.29 1.08 -29.38
CA LEU A 68 5.55 2.21 -30.27
C LEU A 68 6.43 1.87 -31.48
N ALA A 69 6.63 0.58 -31.78
CA ALA A 69 7.50 0.14 -32.86
C ALA A 69 7.26 0.90 -34.18
N GLY A 70 8.31 1.53 -34.74
CA GLY A 70 8.22 2.30 -35.98
C GLY A 70 7.55 3.68 -35.87
N ARG A 71 7.14 4.09 -34.66
CA ARG A 71 6.48 5.39 -34.40
C ARG A 71 7.18 6.19 -33.29
N VAL A 72 8.40 5.83 -32.93
CA VAL A 72 9.16 6.53 -31.90
C VAL A 72 10.57 6.79 -32.36
N LEU A 73 11.00 8.03 -32.21
CA LEU A 73 12.40 8.42 -32.38
C LEU A 73 13.15 8.13 -31.09
N VAL A 74 14.23 7.37 -31.17
CA VAL A 74 15.07 7.01 -30.04
C VAL A 74 16.47 7.57 -30.22
N PRO A 75 17.17 7.98 -29.14
CA PRO A 75 18.53 8.48 -29.24
C PRO A 75 19.50 7.39 -29.74
N ASP A 76 20.42 7.76 -30.63
CA ASP A 76 21.48 6.87 -31.12
C ASP A 76 22.49 6.54 -30.02
N GLY A 77 23.16 5.38 -30.11
CA GLY A 77 24.25 5.01 -29.21
C GLY A 77 24.32 3.52 -28.88
N ALA A 78 25.34 3.13 -28.12
CA ALA A 78 25.52 1.78 -27.59
C ALA A 78 24.88 1.64 -26.18
N GLY A 79 24.51 0.43 -25.78
CA GLY A 79 23.91 0.14 -24.46
C GLY A 79 22.39 0.17 -24.45
N ARG A 80 21.78 0.27 -23.25
CA ARG A 80 20.33 0.33 -23.08
C ARG A 80 19.76 1.65 -23.61
N ILE A 81 18.58 1.61 -24.19
CA ILE A 81 17.91 2.83 -24.69
C ILE A 81 17.56 3.79 -23.55
N THR A 82 17.27 3.27 -22.35
CA THR A 82 16.96 4.04 -21.13
C THR A 82 18.14 4.84 -20.58
N ASP A 83 19.38 4.50 -20.98
CA ASP A 83 20.58 5.23 -20.56
C ASP A 83 20.92 6.42 -21.47
N ARG A 84 20.12 6.65 -22.50
CA ARG A 84 20.35 7.66 -23.53
C ARG A 84 19.28 8.74 -23.47
N SER A 85 19.63 9.95 -23.89
CA SER A 85 18.68 11.05 -24.07
C SER A 85 19.13 11.94 -25.21
N PHE A 86 18.18 12.53 -25.91
CA PHE A 86 18.50 13.60 -26.83
C PHE A 86 19.04 14.82 -26.07
N SER A 87 20.02 15.50 -26.62
CA SER A 87 20.45 16.80 -26.12
C SER A 87 19.34 17.85 -26.29
N ILE A 88 19.47 19.02 -25.66
CA ILE A 88 18.52 20.12 -25.79
C ILE A 88 18.39 20.50 -27.27
N GLU A 89 19.51 20.68 -27.98
CA GLU A 89 19.53 21.05 -29.38
C GLU A 89 18.83 20.01 -30.28
N GLU A 90 19.16 18.73 -30.12
CA GLU A 90 18.51 17.65 -30.85
C GLU A 90 17.01 17.59 -30.58
N THR A 91 16.60 17.72 -29.30
CA THR A 91 15.19 17.74 -28.91
C THR A 91 14.40 18.79 -29.70
N PHE A 92 14.84 20.06 -29.67
CA PHE A 92 14.11 21.14 -30.32
C PHE A 92 14.27 21.15 -31.85
N ASN A 93 15.27 20.49 -32.40
CA ASN A 93 15.39 20.26 -33.85
C ASN A 93 14.45 19.15 -34.35
N LEU A 94 14.10 18.19 -33.49
CA LEU A 94 13.27 17.02 -33.85
C LEU A 94 11.78 17.29 -33.63
N LEU A 95 11.39 18.03 -32.58
CA LEU A 95 9.97 18.31 -32.27
C LEU A 95 9.16 18.85 -33.48
N PRO A 96 9.63 19.82 -34.27
CA PRO A 96 8.90 20.32 -35.44
C PRO A 96 8.79 19.32 -36.60
N ARG A 97 9.52 18.23 -36.56
CA ARG A 97 9.56 17.20 -37.61
C ARG A 97 8.69 15.99 -37.32
N LEU A 98 8.07 15.95 -36.14
CA LEU A 98 7.17 14.87 -35.77
C LEU A 98 5.93 14.85 -36.65
N ASN A 99 5.57 13.69 -37.15
CA ASN A 99 4.29 13.45 -37.79
C ASN A 99 3.23 13.11 -36.71
N PRO A 100 1.93 13.27 -37.03
CA PRO A 100 0.86 12.80 -36.15
C PRO A 100 1.06 11.33 -35.73
N ARG A 101 0.91 11.05 -34.43
CA ARG A 101 1.13 9.76 -33.77
C ARG A 101 2.60 9.29 -33.70
N GLU A 102 3.56 10.14 -34.04
CA GLU A 102 4.97 9.90 -33.75
C GLU A 102 5.35 10.46 -32.38
N ALA A 103 6.29 9.82 -31.73
CA ALA A 103 6.81 10.24 -30.44
C ALA A 103 8.34 10.39 -30.46
N ILE A 104 8.86 11.22 -29.57
CA ILE A 104 10.29 11.26 -29.21
C ILE A 104 10.44 10.67 -27.81
N TYR A 105 11.41 9.79 -27.66
CA TYR A 105 11.75 9.14 -26.39
C TYR A 105 12.95 9.84 -25.72
N GLN A 106 12.87 10.05 -24.39
CA GLN A 106 13.96 10.63 -23.57
C GLN A 106 14.48 11.97 -24.08
N THR A 107 13.60 12.96 -24.21
CA THR A 107 13.96 14.32 -24.57
C THR A 107 14.59 15.07 -23.41
N THR A 108 15.42 16.09 -23.70
CA THR A 108 15.96 17.01 -22.69
C THR A 108 15.42 18.42 -22.88
N ILE A 109 14.68 18.93 -21.89
CA ILE A 109 14.03 20.25 -21.92
C ILE A 109 14.69 21.13 -20.85
N PRO A 110 15.26 22.31 -21.19
CA PRO A 110 15.82 23.21 -20.19
C PRO A 110 14.75 23.94 -19.41
N VAL A 111 15.00 24.18 -18.13
CA VAL A 111 14.16 25.05 -17.31
C VAL A 111 14.75 26.45 -17.31
N SER A 112 14.05 27.41 -17.90
CA SER A 112 14.55 28.76 -18.07
C SER A 112 14.50 29.60 -16.79
N VAL A 113 15.35 30.63 -16.73
CA VAL A 113 15.32 31.64 -15.65
C VAL A 113 13.97 32.38 -15.63
N HIS A 114 13.35 32.56 -16.80
CA HIS A 114 12.04 33.20 -16.92
C HIS A 114 10.93 32.34 -16.32
N PHE A 115 10.97 31.01 -16.53
CA PHE A 115 10.06 30.07 -15.87
C PHE A 115 10.15 30.21 -14.34
N LEU A 116 11.37 30.16 -13.78
CA LEU A 116 11.57 30.27 -12.35
C LEU A 116 11.02 31.58 -11.78
N ARG A 117 11.36 32.69 -12.41
CA ARG A 117 10.86 34.03 -12.00
C ARG A 117 9.35 34.16 -12.12
N GLY A 118 8.74 33.54 -13.13
CA GLY A 118 7.29 33.52 -13.31
C GLY A 118 6.55 32.86 -12.14
N TYR A 119 7.21 31.96 -11.42
CA TYR A 119 6.70 31.32 -10.20
C TYR A 119 7.26 31.93 -8.90
N GLY A 120 7.97 33.07 -8.97
CA GLY A 120 8.54 33.73 -7.79
C GLY A 120 9.78 33.02 -7.21
N LEU A 121 10.39 32.11 -7.96
CA LEU A 121 11.58 31.39 -7.56
C LEU A 121 12.85 32.16 -7.94
N ASP A 122 13.78 32.33 -6.99
CA ASP A 122 15.08 32.97 -7.25
C ASP A 122 16.03 32.00 -7.94
N PRO A 123 16.47 32.24 -9.19
CA PRO A 123 17.40 31.38 -9.91
C PRO A 123 18.77 31.26 -9.26
N GLY A 124 19.15 32.20 -8.40
CA GLY A 124 20.38 32.15 -7.60
C GLY A 124 20.33 31.12 -6.47
N VAL A 125 19.14 30.74 -6.04
CA VAL A 125 18.89 29.82 -4.94
C VAL A 125 18.27 28.51 -5.42
N HIS A 126 17.31 28.62 -6.34
CA HIS A 126 16.53 27.48 -6.84
C HIS A 126 17.06 27.03 -8.21
N ARG A 127 17.69 25.87 -8.26
CA ARG A 127 18.24 25.29 -9.48
C ARG A 127 17.39 24.11 -9.93
N PHE A 128 16.75 24.25 -11.08
CA PHE A 128 16.07 23.13 -11.72
C PHE A 128 17.03 22.41 -12.68
N ALA A 129 17.11 21.09 -12.52
CA ALA A 129 17.75 20.23 -13.51
C ALA A 129 16.91 20.23 -14.80
N PRO A 130 17.55 20.09 -15.99
CA PRO A 130 16.81 19.86 -17.23
C PRO A 130 15.82 18.70 -17.08
N CYS A 131 14.63 18.87 -17.63
CA CYS A 131 13.56 17.88 -17.55
C CYS A 131 13.76 16.80 -18.61
N ARG A 132 13.37 15.57 -18.25
CA ARG A 132 13.44 14.42 -19.15
C ARG A 132 12.11 13.66 -19.09
N PRO A 133 11.08 14.12 -19.81
CA PRO A 133 9.89 13.32 -20.02
C PRO A 133 10.24 12.06 -20.80
N ASP A 134 9.62 10.94 -20.48
CA ASP A 134 9.89 9.66 -21.15
C ASP A 134 9.50 9.75 -22.63
N LEU A 135 8.30 10.30 -22.92
CA LEU A 135 7.81 10.49 -24.28
C LEU A 135 7.16 11.86 -24.48
N ILE A 136 7.37 12.43 -25.65
CA ILE A 136 6.57 13.53 -26.20
C ILE A 136 5.96 13.03 -27.51
N LEU A 137 4.62 12.95 -27.57
CA LEU A 137 3.84 12.45 -28.70
C LEU A 137 3.20 13.63 -29.46
N MET A 138 3.27 13.63 -30.79
CA MET A 138 2.45 14.50 -31.62
C MET A 138 1.05 13.89 -31.77
N ASP A 139 0.01 14.54 -31.28
CA ASP A 139 -1.38 14.07 -31.41
C ASP A 139 -1.95 14.25 -32.83
N ASP A 140 -3.14 13.72 -33.08
CA ASP A 140 -3.81 13.86 -34.38
C ASP A 140 -4.24 15.31 -34.71
N ARG A 141 -4.16 16.23 -33.74
CA ARG A 141 -4.47 17.65 -33.90
C ARG A 141 -3.22 18.52 -34.07
N GLY A 142 -2.04 17.92 -34.11
CA GLY A 142 -0.76 18.61 -34.21
C GLY A 142 -0.30 19.24 -32.89
N ARG A 143 -0.74 18.74 -31.72
CA ARG A 143 -0.31 19.20 -30.41
C ARG A 143 0.64 18.18 -29.79
N LEU A 144 1.58 18.67 -29.00
CA LEU A 144 2.54 17.84 -28.25
C LEU A 144 1.94 17.38 -26.93
N GLN A 145 1.77 16.09 -26.75
CA GLN A 145 1.31 15.46 -25.52
C GLN A 145 2.47 14.84 -24.76
N VAL A 146 2.58 15.16 -23.48
CA VAL A 146 3.56 14.52 -22.57
C VAL A 146 3.01 13.20 -22.06
N ILE A 147 3.81 12.16 -22.18
CA ILE A 147 3.52 10.82 -21.67
C ILE A 147 4.70 10.36 -20.82
N ASP A 148 4.42 9.92 -19.60
CA ASP A 148 5.42 9.39 -18.66
C ASP A 148 5.18 7.89 -18.46
N ILE A 149 6.22 7.05 -18.46
CA ILE A 149 6.12 5.59 -18.37
C ILE A 149 6.39 5.17 -16.93
N LYS A 150 5.50 4.38 -16.35
CA LYS A 150 5.63 3.95 -14.94
C LYS A 150 5.42 2.45 -14.79
N ALA A 151 6.29 1.82 -14.00
CA ALA A 151 6.17 0.40 -13.64
C ALA A 151 5.11 0.13 -12.55
N SER A 152 4.27 1.11 -12.21
CA SER A 152 3.14 0.93 -11.30
C SER A 152 1.89 0.53 -12.07
N GLU A 153 0.99 -0.19 -11.39
CA GLU A 153 -0.32 -0.59 -11.95
C GLU A 153 -1.39 0.50 -11.78
N GLU A 154 -1.15 1.48 -10.88
CA GLU A 154 -2.11 2.52 -10.54
C GLU A 154 -1.60 3.93 -10.82
N LEU A 155 -2.50 4.77 -11.30
CA LEU A 155 -2.27 6.19 -11.54
C LEU A 155 -2.30 6.99 -10.24
N SER A 156 -1.14 7.51 -9.81
CA SER A 156 -0.99 8.29 -8.57
C SER A 156 -0.94 9.80 -8.82
N ILE A 157 -1.22 10.60 -7.77
CA ILE A 157 -1.05 12.07 -7.82
C ILE A 157 0.42 12.46 -8.13
N SER A 158 1.38 11.69 -7.66
CA SER A 158 2.81 11.89 -7.94
C SER A 158 3.11 11.85 -9.43
N HIS A 159 2.56 10.86 -10.15
CA HIS A 159 2.73 10.71 -11.58
C HIS A 159 2.09 11.86 -12.35
N ARG A 160 0.86 12.25 -11.96
CA ARG A 160 0.14 13.38 -12.59
C ARG A 160 0.90 14.68 -12.43
N ILE A 161 1.37 15.01 -11.22
CA ILE A 161 2.13 16.25 -10.97
C ILE A 161 3.46 16.26 -11.73
N GLN A 162 4.18 15.14 -11.78
CA GLN A 162 5.42 15.04 -12.55
C GLN A 162 5.18 15.34 -14.05
N ALA A 163 4.21 14.67 -14.67
CA ALA A 163 3.87 14.88 -16.08
C ALA A 163 3.32 16.29 -16.33
N THR A 164 2.54 16.85 -15.40
CA THR A 164 2.05 18.24 -15.48
C THR A 164 3.21 19.23 -15.48
N LEU A 165 4.21 19.05 -14.63
CA LEU A 165 5.39 19.92 -14.62
C LEU A 165 6.19 19.80 -15.91
N TYR A 166 6.29 18.60 -16.49
CA TYR A 166 6.91 18.45 -17.82
C TYR A 166 6.14 19.21 -18.90
N ALA A 167 4.80 19.15 -18.91
CA ALA A 167 3.98 19.87 -19.87
C ALA A 167 4.14 21.40 -19.73
N LEU A 168 4.10 21.94 -18.49
CA LEU A 168 4.29 23.37 -18.21
C LEU A 168 5.67 23.87 -18.64
N ILE A 169 6.73 23.08 -18.38
CA ILE A 169 8.10 23.46 -18.73
C ILE A 169 8.32 23.37 -20.24
N LEU A 170 7.74 22.37 -20.91
CA LEU A 170 7.79 22.24 -22.37
C LEU A 170 7.09 23.43 -23.05
N ASP A 171 5.87 23.73 -22.64
CA ASP A 171 5.08 24.85 -23.17
C ASP A 171 5.86 26.18 -23.08
N HIS A 172 6.41 26.45 -21.89
CA HIS A 172 7.23 27.64 -21.69
C HIS A 172 8.53 27.66 -22.51
N ALA A 173 9.14 26.48 -22.72
CA ALA A 173 10.37 26.38 -23.51
C ALA A 173 10.11 26.61 -25.01
N LEU A 174 8.97 26.14 -25.53
CA LEU A 174 8.53 26.41 -26.91
C LEU A 174 8.27 27.89 -27.14
N ASP A 175 7.54 28.55 -26.22
CA ASP A 175 7.30 30.00 -26.27
C ASP A 175 8.61 30.80 -26.28
N LEU A 176 9.57 30.43 -25.43
CA LEU A 176 10.86 31.12 -25.31
C LEU A 176 11.71 30.98 -26.59
N LEU A 177 11.58 29.87 -27.32
CA LEU A 177 12.32 29.58 -28.54
C LEU A 177 11.57 30.01 -29.80
N ASP A 178 10.40 30.67 -29.67
CA ASP A 178 9.55 31.09 -30.77
C ASP A 178 9.22 29.98 -31.77
N LEU A 179 8.95 28.77 -31.22
CA LEU A 179 8.56 27.62 -32.02
C LEU A 179 7.05 27.55 -32.17
N ASP A 180 6.56 27.50 -33.41
CA ASP A 180 5.13 27.38 -33.73
C ASP A 180 4.62 25.94 -33.48
N LEU A 181 4.67 25.53 -32.23
CA LEU A 181 4.19 24.23 -31.73
C LEU A 181 3.34 24.44 -30.47
N LEU A 182 2.28 23.70 -30.36
CA LEU A 182 1.36 23.76 -29.21
C LEU A 182 1.48 22.53 -28.34
N VAL A 183 1.57 22.72 -27.03
CA VAL A 183 1.44 21.63 -26.05
C VAL A 183 -0.04 21.35 -25.79
N ASP A 184 -0.42 20.08 -25.68
CA ASP A 184 -1.75 19.73 -25.18
C ASP A 184 -1.85 20.13 -23.70
N ARG A 185 -2.60 21.21 -23.42
CA ARG A 185 -2.83 21.72 -22.07
C ARG A 185 -4.08 21.12 -21.43
N ASP A 186 -4.82 20.33 -22.16
CA ASP A 186 -6.03 19.65 -21.66
C ASP A 186 -5.67 18.29 -21.06
N HIS A 187 -4.76 17.52 -21.70
CA HIS A 187 -4.45 16.17 -21.32
C HIS A 187 -2.95 15.87 -21.38
N ALA A 188 -2.47 15.14 -20.38
CA ALA A 188 -1.25 14.35 -20.43
C ALA A 188 -1.61 12.89 -20.17
N ALA A 189 -0.66 11.97 -20.29
CA ALA A 189 -0.94 10.57 -20.05
C ALA A 189 0.19 9.86 -19.27
N ILE A 190 -0.17 8.77 -18.59
CA ILE A 190 0.78 7.88 -17.94
C ILE A 190 0.64 6.48 -18.54
N TRP A 191 1.74 5.89 -18.96
CA TRP A 191 1.75 4.52 -19.44
C TRP A 191 2.08 3.57 -18.29
N LEU A 192 1.03 3.03 -17.69
CA LEU A 192 1.15 2.13 -16.54
C LEU A 192 1.56 0.72 -16.95
N HIS A 193 2.15 -0.02 -16.03
CA HIS A 193 2.62 -1.38 -16.27
C HIS A 193 1.50 -2.29 -16.80
N GLY A 194 1.81 -3.06 -17.82
CA GLY A 194 0.88 -4.03 -18.43
C GLY A 194 -0.19 -3.44 -19.36
N GLN A 195 -0.38 -2.12 -19.39
CA GLN A 195 -1.38 -1.50 -20.26
C GLN A 195 -0.96 -1.49 -21.73
N THR A 196 -1.94 -1.60 -22.63
CA THR A 196 -1.73 -1.56 -24.08
C THR A 196 -1.62 -0.14 -24.65
N ALA A 197 -2.13 0.85 -23.92
CA ALA A 197 -2.13 2.26 -24.27
C ALA A 197 -1.94 3.11 -23.00
N PRO A 198 -1.42 4.34 -23.13
CA PRO A 198 -1.28 5.24 -22.00
C PRO A 198 -2.66 5.71 -21.49
N GLU A 199 -2.79 5.83 -20.17
CA GLU A 199 -3.99 6.32 -19.50
C GLU A 199 -3.97 7.86 -19.47
N PRO A 200 -4.90 8.53 -20.16
CA PRO A 200 -4.98 9.99 -20.19
C PRO A 200 -5.56 10.53 -18.87
N PHE A 201 -5.15 11.72 -18.49
CA PHE A 201 -5.73 12.44 -17.36
C PHE A 201 -5.84 13.95 -17.67
N ASP A 202 -6.82 14.59 -17.05
CA ASP A 202 -7.06 16.03 -17.18
C ASP A 202 -5.95 16.87 -16.52
N LEU A 203 -5.39 17.81 -17.24
CA LEU A 203 -4.32 18.70 -16.79
C LEU A 203 -4.81 19.94 -16.03
N HIS A 204 -6.04 20.41 -16.25
CA HIS A 204 -6.49 21.70 -15.71
C HIS A 204 -6.40 21.79 -14.19
N LEU A 205 -6.88 20.75 -13.48
CA LEU A 205 -6.80 20.72 -12.03
C LEU A 205 -5.34 20.56 -11.57
N ASN A 206 -4.59 19.69 -12.23
CA ASN A 206 -3.21 19.39 -11.86
C ASN A 206 -2.28 20.61 -12.13
N ILE A 207 -2.52 21.39 -13.18
CA ILE A 207 -1.82 22.66 -13.43
C ILE A 207 -2.04 23.63 -12.27
N ARG A 208 -3.29 23.83 -11.82
CA ARG A 208 -3.57 24.70 -10.68
C ARG A 208 -2.86 24.26 -9.42
N VAL A 209 -2.87 22.97 -9.14
CA VAL A 209 -2.17 22.39 -7.98
C VAL A 209 -0.65 22.60 -8.08
N ALA A 210 -0.07 22.35 -9.27
CA ALA A 210 1.36 22.54 -9.50
C ALA A 210 1.77 24.02 -9.41
N GLU A 211 1.00 24.93 -9.99
CA GLU A 211 1.27 26.38 -9.93
C GLU A 211 1.16 26.94 -8.52
N GLU A 212 0.09 26.56 -7.78
CA GLU A 212 -0.09 26.94 -6.38
C GLU A 212 1.07 26.46 -5.53
N PHE A 213 1.49 25.20 -5.73
CA PHE A 213 2.65 24.64 -5.05
C PHE A 213 3.94 25.41 -5.37
N LEU A 214 4.22 25.68 -6.65
CA LEU A 214 5.43 26.40 -7.08
C LEU A 214 5.48 27.85 -6.56
N ARG A 215 4.33 28.55 -6.55
CA ARG A 215 4.25 29.97 -6.17
C ARG A 215 4.30 30.18 -4.65
N HIS A 216 3.68 29.31 -3.88
CA HIS A 216 3.47 29.54 -2.46
C HIS A 216 4.16 28.47 -1.60
N ARG A 217 3.81 27.22 -1.77
CA ARG A 217 4.26 26.16 -0.85
C ARG A 217 5.75 25.84 -0.97
N LEU A 218 6.28 25.75 -2.18
CA LEU A 218 7.68 25.44 -2.42
C LEU A 218 8.63 26.49 -1.81
N PRO A 219 8.43 27.82 -2.03
CA PRO A 219 9.24 28.84 -1.36
C PRO A 219 9.17 28.76 0.17
N GLU A 220 7.98 28.54 0.76
CA GLU A 220 7.81 28.41 2.21
C GLU A 220 8.64 27.24 2.76
N ILE A 221 8.53 26.05 2.14
CA ILE A 221 9.29 24.86 2.54
C ILE A 221 10.80 25.12 2.46
N LEU A 222 11.26 25.83 1.43
CA LEU A 222 12.69 26.03 1.20
C LEU A 222 13.29 27.18 2.01
N SER A 223 12.52 28.21 2.40
CA SER A 223 13.01 29.39 3.11
C SER A 223 12.85 29.29 4.63
N GLY A 224 11.84 28.57 5.12
CA GLY A 224 11.54 28.46 6.54
C GLY A 224 12.62 27.73 7.38
N PRO A 225 12.57 27.81 8.72
CA PRO A 225 13.44 27.02 9.58
C PRO A 225 13.23 25.51 9.40
N ALA A 226 14.30 24.71 9.53
CA ALA A 226 14.18 23.25 9.40
C ALA A 226 13.31 22.62 10.50
N SER A 227 13.20 23.28 11.68
CA SER A 227 12.30 22.88 12.77
C SER A 227 10.82 22.95 12.42
N ASP A 228 10.47 23.85 11.50
CA ASP A 228 9.06 24.15 11.19
C ASP A 228 8.50 23.27 10.07
N LEU A 229 9.37 22.47 9.44
CA LEU A 229 8.96 21.56 8.35
C LEU A 229 7.96 20.51 8.84
N ALA A 230 6.82 20.44 8.15
CA ALA A 230 5.82 19.41 8.43
C ALA A 230 6.33 18.03 8.02
N TRP A 231 6.21 17.08 8.94
CA TRP A 231 6.55 15.69 8.70
C TRP A 231 5.70 14.75 9.55
N HIS A 232 5.51 13.55 9.03
CA HIS A 232 4.77 12.50 9.72
C HIS A 232 5.29 11.14 9.28
N ILE A 233 5.29 10.16 10.19
CA ILE A 233 5.68 8.80 9.86
C ILE A 233 4.48 8.05 9.28
N THR A 234 4.65 7.58 8.05
CA THR A 234 3.66 6.80 7.31
C THR A 234 4.31 5.55 6.72
N PRO A 235 3.55 4.56 6.25
CA PRO A 235 4.12 3.41 5.55
C PRO A 235 5.01 3.77 4.34
N ARG A 236 4.77 4.93 3.71
CA ARG A 236 5.59 5.43 2.60
C ARG A 236 7.02 5.80 3.00
N CYS A 237 7.26 5.98 4.30
CA CYS A 237 8.59 6.34 4.81
C CYS A 237 9.62 5.19 4.67
N GLU A 238 9.20 3.94 4.47
CA GLU A 238 10.13 2.82 4.24
C GLU A 238 11.05 3.03 3.03
N SER A 239 10.56 3.74 2.01
CA SER A 239 11.36 4.11 0.82
C SER A 239 12.14 5.42 0.98
N CYS A 240 12.12 6.05 2.16
CA CYS A 240 12.78 7.32 2.45
C CYS A 240 14.10 7.11 3.18
N GLY A 241 15.22 7.58 2.61
CA GLY A 241 16.55 7.46 3.25
C GLY A 241 16.67 8.16 4.61
N PHE A 242 15.76 9.06 4.97
CA PHE A 242 15.74 9.76 6.26
C PHE A 242 14.85 9.11 7.32
N TYR A 243 14.19 8.01 6.98
CA TYR A 243 13.26 7.34 7.87
C TYR A 243 13.86 6.93 9.23
N PRO A 244 15.06 6.31 9.30
CA PRO A 244 15.65 5.94 10.59
C PRO A 244 15.82 7.14 11.53
N HIS A 245 16.22 8.31 10.98
CA HIS A 245 16.34 9.55 11.73
C HIS A 245 14.97 10.04 12.24
N CYS A 246 13.97 10.14 11.36
CA CYS A 246 12.63 10.61 11.73
C CYS A 246 11.98 9.69 12.78
N ARG A 247 12.18 8.37 12.65
CA ARG A 247 11.69 7.39 13.63
C ARG A 247 12.32 7.56 15.00
N ALA A 248 13.65 7.74 15.05
CA ALA A 248 14.36 7.98 16.29
C ALA A 248 13.94 9.31 16.95
N GLU A 249 13.74 10.34 16.14
CA GLU A 249 13.24 11.64 16.61
C GLU A 249 11.82 11.54 17.17
N ALA A 250 10.89 10.87 16.47
CA ALA A 250 9.54 10.67 16.94
C ALA A 250 9.50 9.98 18.32
N GLY A 251 10.33 8.93 18.50
CA GLY A 251 10.45 8.25 19.78
C GLY A 251 11.00 9.15 20.88
N ARG A 252 12.08 9.90 20.59
CA ARG A 252 12.74 10.79 21.55
C ARG A 252 11.85 11.96 21.99
N THR A 253 11.05 12.51 21.08
CA THR A 253 10.16 13.66 21.37
C THR A 253 8.77 13.23 21.81
N ALA A 254 8.49 11.94 21.93
CA ALA A 254 7.14 11.42 22.13
C ALA A 254 6.11 12.04 21.17
N SER A 255 6.47 12.13 19.87
CA SER A 255 5.65 12.77 18.84
C SER A 255 4.29 12.06 18.66
N VAL A 256 3.24 12.81 18.33
CA VAL A 256 1.95 12.22 17.93
C VAL A 256 2.05 11.29 16.72
N SER A 257 3.15 11.35 15.96
CA SER A 257 3.45 10.37 14.90
C SER A 257 3.63 8.93 15.40
N LEU A 258 3.76 8.72 16.71
CA LEU A 258 3.78 7.38 17.32
C LEU A 258 2.41 6.70 17.29
N ILE A 259 1.32 7.46 17.16
CA ILE A 259 -0.05 6.92 17.17
C ILE A 259 -0.29 6.06 15.92
N PRO A 260 -0.60 4.76 16.08
CA PRO A 260 -0.84 3.88 14.95
C PRO A 260 -2.03 4.34 14.09
N GLY A 261 -1.78 4.55 12.80
CA GLY A 261 -2.81 4.91 11.84
C GLY A 261 -3.26 6.37 11.87
N LEU A 262 -2.59 7.26 12.62
CA LEU A 262 -2.82 8.69 12.50
C LEU A 262 -2.49 9.14 11.07
N SER A 263 -3.41 9.85 10.42
CA SER A 263 -3.19 10.34 9.04
C SER A 263 -2.32 11.59 9.01
N THR A 264 -1.65 11.86 7.87
CA THR A 264 -0.90 13.11 7.67
C THR A 264 -1.82 14.34 7.81
N ALA A 265 -3.06 14.24 7.33
CA ALA A 265 -4.05 15.32 7.47
C ALA A 265 -4.39 15.58 8.94
N ALA A 266 -4.64 14.52 9.73
CA ALA A 266 -4.86 14.63 11.17
C ALA A 266 -3.66 15.25 11.91
N ARG A 267 -2.45 14.81 11.56
CA ARG A 267 -1.21 15.38 12.12
C ARG A 267 -1.07 16.87 11.83
N ARG A 268 -1.37 17.29 10.61
CA ARG A 268 -1.36 18.71 10.22
C ARG A 268 -2.41 19.50 10.97
N TYR A 269 -3.64 18.99 11.05
CA TYR A 269 -4.74 19.61 11.77
C TYR A 269 -4.43 19.80 13.26
N LEU A 270 -3.83 18.81 13.92
CA LEU A 270 -3.41 18.94 15.32
C LEU A 270 -2.32 20.00 15.52
N ARG A 271 -1.41 20.15 14.55
CA ARG A 271 -0.36 21.18 14.58
C ARG A 271 -0.93 22.61 14.43
N GLU A 272 -2.06 22.77 13.76
CA GLU A 272 -2.75 24.07 13.59
C GLU A 272 -3.57 24.48 14.82
N ALA A 273 -3.65 23.64 15.84
CA ALA A 273 -4.30 24.00 17.11
C ALA A 273 -3.53 25.12 17.83
N ALA A 274 -4.22 25.82 18.71
CA ALA A 274 -3.64 26.87 19.54
C ALA A 274 -3.78 26.52 21.04
N PRO A 275 -2.71 26.06 21.70
CA PRO A 275 -1.34 25.86 21.19
C PRO A 275 -1.21 24.64 20.27
N PRO A 276 -0.15 24.57 19.41
CA PRO A 276 0.10 23.43 18.54
C PRO A 276 0.25 22.11 19.31
N ILE A 277 -0.38 21.05 18.81
CA ILE A 277 -0.33 19.70 19.41
C ILE A 277 0.67 18.87 18.61
N GLU A 278 1.87 18.67 19.15
CA GLU A 278 2.95 17.96 18.45
C GLU A 278 3.41 16.69 19.15
N THR A 279 3.21 16.61 20.47
CA THR A 279 3.65 15.48 21.28
C THR A 279 2.47 14.73 21.92
N LEU A 280 2.70 13.51 22.37
CA LEU A 280 1.70 12.74 23.13
C LEU A 280 1.28 13.42 24.44
N PRO A 281 2.19 14.05 25.23
CA PRO A 281 1.79 14.84 26.37
C PRO A 281 0.87 16.02 26.02
N ASP A 282 1.18 16.80 24.97
CA ASP A 282 0.33 17.91 24.52
C ASP A 282 -1.07 17.40 24.14
N LEU A 283 -1.13 16.28 23.41
CA LEU A 283 -2.39 15.66 23.03
C LEU A 283 -3.16 15.13 24.25
N ALA A 284 -2.47 14.53 25.22
CA ALA A 284 -3.10 14.06 26.47
C ALA A 284 -3.75 15.20 27.23
N GLU A 285 -3.06 16.34 27.37
CA GLU A 285 -3.59 17.54 28.01
C GLU A 285 -4.81 18.10 27.24
N PHE A 286 -4.67 18.22 25.91
CA PHE A 286 -5.74 18.71 25.05
C PHE A 286 -6.99 17.83 25.13
N LEU A 287 -6.87 16.52 25.08
CA LEU A 287 -7.99 15.58 25.12
C LEU A 287 -8.78 15.61 26.44
N ASN A 288 -8.17 16.10 27.53
CA ASN A 288 -8.86 16.32 28.80
C ASN A 288 -9.74 17.58 28.80
N ASN A 289 -9.56 18.47 27.82
CA ASN A 289 -10.35 19.69 27.71
C ASN A 289 -11.75 19.38 27.11
N PRO A 290 -12.85 19.93 27.64
CA PRO A 290 -14.18 19.80 27.03
C PRO A 290 -14.28 20.30 25.59
N LYS A 291 -13.40 21.22 25.18
CA LYS A 291 -13.34 21.76 23.81
C LYS A 291 -12.66 20.81 22.81
N ALA A 292 -12.08 19.71 23.28
CA ALA A 292 -11.37 18.79 22.41
C ALA A 292 -12.29 18.12 21.38
N GLU A 293 -13.46 17.66 21.80
CA GLU A 293 -14.40 16.96 20.91
C GLU A 293 -14.90 17.84 19.75
N PRO A 294 -15.43 19.06 19.99
CA PRO A 294 -15.82 19.93 18.87
C PRO A 294 -14.64 20.32 17.95
N TYR A 295 -13.42 20.38 18.47
CA TYR A 295 -12.25 20.64 17.66
C TYR A 295 -11.92 19.42 16.77
N LEU A 296 -11.87 18.21 17.34
CA LEU A 296 -11.57 16.98 16.61
C LEU A 296 -12.61 16.70 15.52
N ASP A 297 -13.88 17.04 15.74
CA ASP A 297 -14.95 16.90 14.75
C ASP A 297 -14.74 17.75 13.48
N GLY A 298 -13.91 18.79 13.55
CA GLY A 298 -13.49 19.56 12.40
C GLY A 298 -12.56 18.81 11.43
N CYS A 299 -12.04 17.64 11.82
CA CYS A 299 -11.19 16.80 10.98
C CYS A 299 -11.81 15.40 10.82
N GLY A 300 -12.23 15.04 9.61
CA GLY A 300 -12.99 13.80 9.36
C GLY A 300 -12.31 12.52 9.84
N SER A 301 -10.97 12.48 9.92
CA SER A 301 -10.23 11.31 10.44
C SER A 301 -10.03 11.32 11.97
N LEU A 302 -10.48 12.37 12.65
CA LEU A 302 -10.43 12.52 14.10
C LEU A 302 -11.82 12.62 14.73
N ALA A 303 -12.86 12.86 13.91
CA ALA A 303 -14.23 13.02 14.36
C ALA A 303 -14.73 11.79 15.10
N GLY A 304 -15.24 11.98 16.32
CA GLY A 304 -15.69 10.89 17.18
C GLY A 304 -14.60 10.01 17.81
N GLU A 305 -13.31 10.30 17.56
CA GLU A 305 -12.17 9.45 18.01
C GLU A 305 -11.59 9.85 19.38
N ARG A 306 -12.20 10.80 20.10
CA ARG A 306 -11.63 11.33 21.34
C ARG A 306 -11.30 10.24 22.37
N GLU A 307 -12.25 9.38 22.69
CA GLU A 307 -12.06 8.33 23.70
C GLU A 307 -11.00 7.31 23.26
N HIS A 308 -11.00 6.97 21.98
CA HIS A 308 -9.97 6.10 21.40
C HIS A 308 -8.59 6.73 21.49
N LEU A 309 -8.44 7.98 21.08
CA LEU A 309 -7.18 8.72 21.17
C LEU A 309 -6.69 8.84 22.61
N GLN A 310 -7.58 9.12 23.58
CA GLN A 310 -7.21 9.15 25.00
C GLN A 310 -6.62 7.81 25.47
N ALA A 311 -7.26 6.72 25.08
CA ALA A 311 -6.78 5.38 25.42
C ALA A 311 -5.43 5.05 24.75
N VAL A 312 -5.27 5.37 23.45
CA VAL A 312 -4.01 5.13 22.71
C VAL A 312 -2.87 5.97 23.30
N VAL A 313 -3.09 7.25 23.55
CA VAL A 313 -2.08 8.13 24.15
C VAL A 313 -1.67 7.62 25.53
N ARG A 314 -2.64 7.22 26.37
CA ARG A 314 -2.37 6.63 27.69
C ARG A 314 -1.57 5.33 27.56
N ALA A 315 -1.93 4.44 26.63
CA ALA A 315 -1.19 3.20 26.42
C ALA A 315 0.26 3.46 25.99
N LEU A 316 0.48 4.39 25.04
CA LEU A 316 1.82 4.76 24.57
C LEU A 316 2.68 5.42 25.66
N LEU A 317 2.09 6.24 26.54
CA LEU A 317 2.81 6.92 27.63
C LEU A 317 3.09 6.01 28.83
N SER A 318 2.14 5.11 29.18
CA SER A 318 2.30 4.20 30.32
C SER A 318 3.04 2.89 29.99
N GLY A 319 3.09 2.50 28.73
CA GLY A 319 3.55 1.17 28.33
C GLY A 319 2.57 0.04 28.63
N GLU A 320 1.32 0.35 29.01
CA GLU A 320 0.31 -0.62 29.39
C GLU A 320 -0.82 -0.74 28.37
N VAL A 321 -1.39 -1.94 28.26
CA VAL A 321 -2.57 -2.19 27.42
C VAL A 321 -3.80 -1.58 28.09
N VAL A 322 -4.53 -0.72 27.36
CA VAL A 322 -5.74 -0.06 27.82
C VAL A 322 -6.96 -0.68 27.12
N PRO A 323 -7.87 -1.33 27.85
CA PRO A 323 -9.11 -1.84 27.28
C PRO A 323 -10.07 -0.72 26.87
N LEU A 324 -10.67 -0.83 25.69
CA LEU A 324 -11.70 0.10 25.19
C LEU A 324 -13.12 -0.37 25.57
N PRO A 325 -14.11 0.52 25.69
CA PRO A 325 -15.48 0.14 26.10
C PRO A 325 -16.24 -0.66 25.04
N ALA A 326 -15.76 -0.66 23.80
CA ALA A 326 -16.41 -1.31 22.67
C ALA A 326 -16.53 -2.84 22.83
N ARG A 327 -17.47 -3.41 22.09
CA ARG A 327 -17.76 -4.86 22.01
C ARG A 327 -17.52 -5.35 20.60
N SER A 328 -17.13 -6.62 20.47
CA SER A 328 -17.00 -7.27 19.17
C SER A 328 -18.24 -8.10 18.84
N HIS A 329 -18.72 -7.94 17.61
CA HIS A 329 -19.73 -8.79 16.98
C HIS A 329 -19.12 -9.72 15.93
N ALA A 330 -17.88 -9.45 15.48
CA ALA A 330 -17.18 -10.26 14.49
C ALA A 330 -16.34 -11.37 15.15
N LEU A 331 -15.59 -11.03 16.21
CA LEU A 331 -14.76 -12.01 16.91
C LEU A 331 -15.64 -12.92 17.81
N PRO A 332 -15.67 -14.24 17.55
CA PRO A 332 -16.44 -15.15 18.39
C PRO A 332 -15.78 -15.36 19.75
N VAL A 333 -16.59 -15.70 20.77
CA VAL A 333 -16.13 -16.03 22.12
C VAL A 333 -15.14 -17.21 22.08
N HIS A 334 -15.42 -18.20 21.25
CA HIS A 334 -14.58 -19.35 20.95
C HIS A 334 -15.06 -19.99 19.64
N GLU A 335 -14.29 -20.87 19.06
CA GLU A 335 -14.69 -21.83 18.04
C GLU A 335 -14.05 -23.19 18.32
N ASP A 336 -14.61 -24.24 17.72
CA ASP A 336 -14.02 -25.58 17.80
C ASP A 336 -12.79 -25.69 16.88
N ILE A 337 -12.81 -24.94 15.77
CA ILE A 337 -11.75 -24.93 14.74
C ILE A 337 -11.46 -23.51 14.32
N ALA A 338 -10.26 -23.03 14.57
CA ALA A 338 -9.72 -21.79 14.02
C ALA A 338 -8.84 -22.08 12.81
N ILE A 339 -9.10 -21.41 11.70
CA ILE A 339 -8.20 -21.41 10.53
C ILE A 339 -7.53 -20.03 10.47
N ILE A 340 -6.22 -19.99 10.53
CA ILE A 340 -5.43 -18.77 10.42
C ILE A 340 -4.75 -18.78 9.06
N LEU A 341 -4.91 -17.73 8.29
CA LEU A 341 -4.31 -17.56 6.96
C LEU A 341 -3.17 -16.56 7.00
N THR A 342 -2.19 -16.74 6.13
CA THR A 342 -1.20 -15.70 5.78
C THR A 342 -0.82 -15.82 4.31
N LEU A 343 -0.67 -14.66 3.66
CA LEU A 343 -0.32 -14.54 2.25
C LEU A 343 0.77 -13.48 2.08
N GLN A 344 1.69 -13.73 1.15
CA GLN A 344 2.78 -12.80 0.86
C GLN A 344 2.90 -12.61 -0.66
N SER A 345 3.06 -11.36 -1.09
CA SER A 345 3.23 -11.01 -2.50
C SER A 345 4.58 -10.35 -2.75
N ASP A 346 5.10 -10.56 -3.94
CA ASP A 346 6.27 -9.83 -4.43
C ASP A 346 5.86 -8.38 -4.77
N PRO A 347 6.49 -7.38 -4.16
CA PRO A 347 6.12 -5.98 -4.43
C PRO A 347 6.50 -5.50 -5.83
N VAL A 348 7.31 -6.26 -6.57
CA VAL A 348 7.74 -5.91 -7.94
C VAL A 348 6.72 -6.39 -8.97
N SER A 349 6.31 -7.65 -8.85
CA SER A 349 5.40 -8.29 -9.81
C SER A 349 3.95 -8.41 -9.32
N GLY A 350 3.68 -8.10 -8.05
CA GLY A 350 2.38 -8.33 -7.44
C GLY A 350 2.04 -9.82 -7.22
N LEU A 351 2.83 -10.76 -7.72
CA LEU A 351 2.57 -12.20 -7.62
C LEU A 351 2.54 -12.67 -6.18
N ILE A 352 1.53 -13.46 -5.82
CA ILE A 352 1.48 -14.13 -4.52
C ILE A 352 2.43 -15.31 -4.56
N TYR A 353 3.60 -15.16 -3.92
CA TYR A 353 4.65 -16.17 -3.92
C TYR A 353 4.54 -17.16 -2.76
N ALA A 354 3.84 -16.79 -1.68
CA ALA A 354 3.63 -17.67 -0.54
C ALA A 354 2.21 -17.52 0.00
N ALA A 355 1.56 -18.64 0.24
CA ALA A 355 0.26 -18.73 0.88
C ALA A 355 0.24 -19.93 1.83
N GLY A 356 -0.30 -19.75 3.02
CA GLY A 356 -0.40 -20.81 3.98
C GLY A 356 -1.57 -20.62 4.92
N PHE A 357 -1.99 -21.72 5.52
CA PHE A 357 -2.98 -21.71 6.59
C PHE A 357 -2.63 -22.73 7.67
N ARG A 358 -3.09 -22.42 8.89
CA ARG A 358 -2.95 -23.31 10.05
C ARG A 358 -4.31 -23.53 10.67
N ARG A 359 -4.60 -24.79 10.98
CA ARG A 359 -5.82 -25.22 11.70
C ARG A 359 -5.46 -25.45 13.17
N ASN A 360 -6.13 -24.75 14.06
CA ASN A 360 -6.06 -24.95 15.50
C ASN A 360 -7.37 -25.60 15.96
N GLY A 361 -7.31 -26.73 16.66
CA GLY A 361 -8.51 -27.51 17.03
C GLY A 361 -8.94 -28.53 15.95
N GLY A 362 -10.10 -29.15 16.15
CA GLY A 362 -10.71 -30.06 15.18
C GLY A 362 -9.97 -31.41 15.00
N ARG A 363 -9.27 -31.89 16.00
CA ARG A 363 -8.56 -33.18 15.92
C ARG A 363 -9.46 -34.36 15.52
N GLU A 364 -10.71 -34.33 15.92
CA GLU A 364 -11.73 -35.32 15.61
C GLU A 364 -12.22 -35.24 14.15
N VAL A 365 -12.01 -34.09 13.48
CA VAL A 365 -12.34 -33.87 12.07
C VAL A 365 -11.17 -34.24 11.17
N TYR A 366 -9.96 -33.81 11.52
CA TYR A 366 -8.77 -33.91 10.67
C TYR A 366 -7.81 -35.04 11.07
N GLY A 367 -8.04 -35.69 12.21
CA GLY A 367 -7.11 -36.68 12.78
C GLY A 367 -5.84 -36.00 13.34
N THR A 368 -4.74 -36.77 13.39
CA THR A 368 -3.45 -36.33 13.93
C THR A 368 -2.53 -35.68 12.87
N GLY A 369 -3.04 -35.45 11.65
CA GLY A 369 -2.25 -34.87 10.55
C GLY A 369 -1.77 -33.44 10.86
N ALA A 370 -0.77 -32.98 10.13
CA ALA A 370 -0.23 -31.63 10.25
C ALA A 370 -1.36 -30.61 10.10
N GLY A 371 -1.56 -29.77 11.13
CA GLY A 371 -2.56 -28.71 11.14
C GLY A 371 -2.21 -27.52 10.24
N GLU A 372 -1.15 -27.62 9.42
CA GLU A 372 -0.57 -26.54 8.67
C GLU A 372 -0.30 -26.97 7.21
N GLU A 373 -0.68 -26.12 6.28
CA GLU A 373 -0.35 -26.25 4.85
C GLU A 373 0.30 -24.94 4.39
N ILE A 374 1.49 -25.03 3.76
CA ILE A 374 2.26 -23.87 3.29
C ILE A 374 2.76 -24.15 1.88
N HIS A 375 2.45 -23.24 0.98
CA HIS A 375 2.85 -23.29 -0.42
C HIS A 375 3.72 -22.09 -0.72
N VAL A 376 4.91 -22.32 -1.29
CA VAL A 376 5.87 -21.28 -1.69
C VAL A 376 6.26 -21.54 -3.14
N ALA A 377 6.20 -20.50 -3.98
CA ALA A 377 6.56 -20.57 -5.39
C ALA A 377 8.08 -20.66 -5.57
N ALA A 378 8.53 -21.64 -6.33
CA ALA A 378 9.95 -21.81 -6.63
C ALA A 378 10.48 -20.71 -7.56
N ASP A 379 9.64 -20.21 -8.45
CA ASP A 379 9.89 -19.13 -9.40
C ASP A 379 8.57 -18.39 -9.72
N PRO A 380 8.59 -17.28 -10.48
CA PRO A 380 7.37 -16.55 -10.83
C PRO A 380 6.32 -17.39 -11.59
N ALA A 381 6.73 -18.34 -12.42
CA ALA A 381 5.79 -19.20 -13.17
C ALA A 381 5.06 -20.18 -12.24
N ASP A 382 5.67 -20.53 -11.11
CA ASP A 382 5.13 -21.45 -10.10
C ASP A 382 4.05 -20.81 -9.20
N ALA A 383 3.82 -19.51 -9.27
CA ALA A 383 2.78 -18.80 -8.49
C ALA A 383 1.37 -19.37 -8.76
N THR A 384 1.10 -19.83 -9.98
CA THR A 384 -0.16 -20.49 -10.32
C THR A 384 -0.36 -21.80 -9.54
N ARG A 385 0.69 -22.59 -9.33
CA ARG A 385 0.61 -23.80 -8.50
C ARG A 385 0.28 -23.44 -7.04
N VAL A 386 0.97 -22.46 -6.48
CA VAL A 386 0.71 -21.97 -5.10
C VAL A 386 -0.76 -21.61 -4.94
N ARG A 387 -1.31 -20.83 -5.87
CA ARG A 387 -2.72 -20.43 -5.86
C ARG A 387 -3.65 -21.65 -5.90
N ARG A 388 -3.45 -22.58 -6.83
CA ARG A 388 -4.28 -23.79 -6.96
C ARG A 388 -4.23 -24.68 -5.75
N GLU A 389 -3.04 -24.94 -5.22
CA GLU A 389 -2.85 -25.81 -4.05
C GLU A 389 -3.46 -25.20 -2.80
N PHE A 390 -3.28 -23.90 -2.59
CA PHE A 390 -3.86 -23.20 -1.44
C PHE A 390 -5.40 -23.23 -1.48
N VAL A 391 -6.02 -22.91 -2.64
CA VAL A 391 -7.48 -22.93 -2.81
C VAL A 391 -8.03 -24.33 -2.53
N ARG A 392 -7.45 -25.36 -3.13
CA ARG A 392 -7.87 -26.76 -2.92
C ARG A 392 -7.67 -27.22 -1.48
N GLY A 393 -6.54 -26.86 -0.87
CA GLY A 393 -6.23 -27.22 0.52
C GLY A 393 -7.22 -26.60 1.50
N LEU A 394 -7.49 -25.30 1.33
CA LEU A 394 -8.46 -24.58 2.16
C LEU A 394 -9.88 -25.16 1.98
N LEU A 395 -10.33 -25.36 0.74
CA LEU A 395 -11.65 -25.93 0.47
C LEU A 395 -11.80 -27.33 1.08
N ARG A 396 -10.82 -28.23 0.88
CA ARG A 396 -10.82 -29.56 1.51
C ARG A 396 -10.95 -29.47 3.02
N GLY A 397 -10.26 -28.48 3.64
CA GLY A 397 -10.35 -28.25 5.08
C GLY A 397 -11.78 -27.89 5.52
N LEU A 398 -12.44 -27.01 4.80
CA LEU A 398 -13.82 -26.60 5.08
C LEU A 398 -14.82 -27.75 4.82
N GLU A 399 -14.69 -28.47 3.71
CA GLU A 399 -15.54 -29.61 3.38
C GLU A 399 -15.44 -30.75 4.39
N ALA A 400 -14.28 -30.96 4.96
CA ALA A 400 -14.09 -31.97 6.02
C ALA A 400 -14.92 -31.64 7.27
N VAL A 401 -15.03 -30.35 7.64
CA VAL A 401 -15.89 -29.91 8.76
C VAL A 401 -17.36 -30.07 8.42
N GLU A 402 -17.76 -29.70 7.20
CA GLU A 402 -19.14 -29.89 6.75
C GLU A 402 -19.52 -31.38 6.73
N ALA A 403 -18.67 -32.23 6.20
CA ALA A 403 -18.88 -33.67 6.16
C ALA A 403 -18.98 -34.27 7.57
N TYR A 404 -18.13 -33.80 8.49
CA TYR A 404 -18.19 -34.20 9.89
C TYR A 404 -19.52 -33.78 10.54
N ASN A 405 -20.01 -32.56 10.27
CA ASN A 405 -21.23 -32.03 10.89
C ASN A 405 -22.50 -32.67 10.32
N ARG A 406 -22.45 -33.22 9.10
CA ARG A 406 -23.62 -33.78 8.41
C ARG A 406 -24.20 -34.96 9.18
N GLY A 407 -25.51 -34.87 9.50
CA GLY A 407 -26.25 -35.91 10.20
C GLY A 407 -25.94 -36.04 11.70
N ARG A 408 -25.10 -35.18 12.26
CA ARG A 408 -24.80 -35.17 13.71
C ARG A 408 -25.75 -34.24 14.44
N ASP A 409 -26.06 -34.57 15.70
CA ASP A 409 -26.75 -33.67 16.59
C ASP A 409 -26.02 -32.35 16.74
N TRP A 410 -26.74 -31.26 16.89
CA TRP A 410 -26.19 -29.91 16.99
C TRP A 410 -25.04 -29.78 18.01
N LYS A 411 -25.14 -30.45 19.17
CA LYS A 411 -24.10 -30.44 20.20
C LYS A 411 -22.79 -31.12 19.77
N ALA A 412 -22.89 -32.07 18.86
CA ALA A 412 -21.75 -32.82 18.34
C ALA A 412 -21.13 -32.17 17.10
N GLN A 413 -21.83 -31.25 16.46
CA GLN A 413 -21.30 -30.48 15.33
C GLN A 413 -20.22 -29.51 15.78
N ARG A 414 -19.32 -29.14 14.86
CA ARG A 414 -18.21 -28.22 15.08
C ARG A 414 -18.45 -26.87 14.44
N SER A 415 -18.05 -25.83 15.15
CA SER A 415 -17.97 -24.47 14.67
C SER A 415 -16.57 -24.22 14.05
N LEU A 416 -16.52 -23.34 13.05
CA LEU A 416 -15.29 -22.95 12.38
C LEU A 416 -15.25 -21.44 12.19
N GLN A 417 -14.08 -20.84 12.37
CA GLN A 417 -13.84 -19.43 12.07
C GLN A 417 -12.48 -19.27 11.38
N THR A 418 -12.46 -18.42 10.35
CA THR A 418 -11.24 -18.08 9.63
C THR A 418 -10.74 -16.70 10.04
N TYR A 419 -9.43 -16.54 10.13
CA TYR A 419 -8.74 -15.33 10.57
C TYR A 419 -7.61 -14.98 9.63
N VAL A 420 -7.44 -13.67 9.40
CA VAL A 420 -6.22 -13.07 8.87
C VAL A 420 -5.70 -12.04 9.86
N TYR A 421 -4.40 -11.75 9.81
CA TYR A 421 -3.86 -10.80 10.77
C TYR A 421 -4.31 -9.37 10.46
N ASP A 422 -4.13 -8.90 9.23
CA ASP A 422 -4.41 -7.52 8.85
C ASP A 422 -5.19 -7.38 7.53
N THR A 423 -5.51 -6.14 7.19
CA THR A 423 -6.25 -5.79 5.99
C THR A 423 -5.47 -6.01 4.70
N CYS A 424 -4.13 -6.00 4.75
CA CYS A 424 -3.30 -6.30 3.57
C CYS A 424 -3.41 -7.80 3.21
N GLU A 425 -3.36 -8.68 4.23
CA GLU A 425 -3.56 -10.12 4.01
C GLU A 425 -5.00 -10.44 3.55
N GLU A 426 -6.01 -9.71 4.07
CA GLU A 426 -7.39 -9.81 3.59
C GLU A 426 -7.49 -9.45 2.10
N ALA A 427 -6.89 -8.34 1.68
CA ALA A 427 -6.87 -7.90 0.29
C ALA A 427 -6.14 -8.91 -0.61
N LEU A 428 -4.99 -9.44 -0.16
CA LEU A 428 -4.26 -10.49 -0.87
C LEU A 428 -5.09 -11.78 -1.01
N PHE A 429 -5.82 -12.15 0.03
CA PHE A 429 -6.68 -13.33 0.01
C PHE A 429 -7.84 -13.15 -0.97
N THR A 430 -8.49 -11.99 -0.99
CA THR A 430 -9.54 -11.66 -1.94
C THR A 430 -9.01 -11.73 -3.37
N ARG A 431 -7.88 -11.08 -3.66
CA ARG A 431 -7.24 -11.10 -4.97
C ARG A 431 -6.85 -12.52 -5.40
N LEU A 432 -6.31 -13.34 -4.48
CA LEU A 432 -5.98 -14.73 -4.79
C LEU A 432 -7.20 -15.52 -5.24
N LEU A 433 -8.35 -15.32 -4.60
CA LEU A 433 -9.60 -15.98 -4.99
C LEU A 433 -10.13 -15.45 -6.34
N ASP A 434 -10.06 -14.14 -6.56
CA ASP A 434 -10.48 -13.51 -7.81
C ASP A 434 -9.61 -14.02 -8.99
N ASP A 435 -8.27 -14.01 -8.84
CA ASP A 435 -7.35 -14.58 -9.83
C ASP A 435 -7.57 -16.10 -10.04
N ALA A 436 -8.02 -16.81 -9.03
CA ALA A 436 -8.27 -18.26 -9.13
C ALA A 436 -9.59 -18.56 -9.85
N MET A 437 -10.57 -17.65 -9.82
CA MET A 437 -11.82 -17.81 -10.59
C MET A 437 -11.57 -17.78 -12.11
N ASP A 438 -10.54 -17.04 -12.55
CA ASP A 438 -10.13 -16.97 -13.95
C ASP A 438 -9.26 -18.16 -14.40
N ASP A 439 -8.84 -19.00 -13.45
CA ASP A 439 -8.01 -20.18 -13.72
C ASP A 439 -8.88 -21.43 -13.93
N PRO A 440 -8.98 -21.97 -15.18
CA PRO A 440 -9.83 -23.14 -15.46
C PRO A 440 -9.51 -24.38 -14.61
N GLY A 441 -8.30 -24.45 -14.06
CA GLY A 441 -7.86 -25.57 -13.23
C GLY A 441 -8.42 -25.57 -11.81
N VAL A 442 -9.01 -24.46 -11.34
CA VAL A 442 -9.45 -24.29 -9.94
C VAL A 442 -10.64 -23.32 -9.80
N SER A 443 -11.23 -22.88 -10.91
CA SER A 443 -12.28 -21.84 -10.91
C SER A 443 -13.52 -22.21 -10.10
N GLU A 444 -13.95 -23.47 -10.12
CA GLU A 444 -15.12 -23.92 -9.36
C GLU A 444 -14.85 -23.90 -7.85
N GLU A 445 -13.70 -24.40 -7.42
CA GLU A 445 -13.28 -24.37 -6.02
C GLU A 445 -13.11 -22.93 -5.52
N ALA A 446 -12.52 -22.06 -6.34
CA ALA A 446 -12.34 -20.65 -6.04
C ALA A 446 -13.69 -19.93 -5.90
N LEU A 447 -14.64 -20.17 -6.80
CA LEU A 447 -15.98 -19.61 -6.74
C LEU A 447 -16.71 -20.00 -5.44
N ARG A 448 -16.60 -21.25 -5.02
CA ARG A 448 -17.20 -21.74 -3.76
C ARG A 448 -16.59 -21.03 -2.55
N LEU A 449 -15.26 -20.85 -2.51
CA LEU A 449 -14.60 -20.11 -1.46
C LEU A 449 -14.96 -18.62 -1.51
N ARG A 450 -14.95 -18.01 -2.69
CA ARG A 450 -15.29 -16.61 -2.87
C ARG A 450 -16.72 -16.32 -2.38
N PHE A 451 -17.66 -17.19 -2.67
CA PHE A 451 -19.03 -17.10 -2.18
C PHE A 451 -19.09 -17.23 -0.66
N TYR A 452 -18.36 -18.15 -0.06
CA TYR A 452 -18.32 -18.31 1.41
C TYR A 452 -17.71 -17.10 2.11
N TYR A 453 -16.62 -16.54 1.56
CA TYR A 453 -15.92 -15.40 2.13
C TYR A 453 -16.43 -14.03 1.64
N GLN A 454 -17.62 -13.99 1.07
CA GLN A 454 -18.27 -12.71 0.74
C GLN A 454 -18.36 -11.82 1.98
N ASP A 455 -18.22 -10.51 1.75
CA ASP A 455 -18.30 -9.53 2.81
C ASP A 455 -19.66 -9.62 3.52
N ALA A 456 -19.63 -9.53 4.85
CA ALA A 456 -20.82 -9.51 5.69
C ALA A 456 -21.81 -8.38 5.32
N GLY A 457 -21.31 -7.29 4.71
CA GLY A 457 -22.13 -6.19 4.18
C GLY A 457 -23.09 -6.63 3.08
N ILE A 458 -22.72 -7.56 2.22
CA ILE A 458 -23.56 -8.08 1.12
C ILE A 458 -24.66 -8.98 1.70
N ALA A 459 -24.31 -9.84 2.65
CA ALA A 459 -25.28 -10.70 3.33
C ALA A 459 -26.31 -9.92 4.15
N ALA A 460 -25.93 -8.76 4.70
CA ALA A 460 -26.82 -7.87 5.45
C ALA A 460 -27.76 -7.06 4.56
N ALA A 461 -27.41 -6.80 3.30
CA ALA A 461 -28.25 -6.08 2.34
C ALA A 461 -29.40 -6.95 1.79
N SER A 462 -29.31 -8.28 1.88
CA SER A 462 -30.38 -9.20 1.49
C SER A 462 -31.47 -9.30 2.59
N SER A 463 -32.36 -8.37 2.58
CA SER A 463 -33.81 -8.35 2.84
C SER A 463 -34.48 -9.10 4.02
N HIS A 464 -33.77 -9.66 5.01
CA HIS A 464 -34.43 -10.18 6.21
C HIS A 464 -33.75 -9.68 7.49
N PRO A 465 -34.46 -8.87 8.33
CA PRO A 465 -33.90 -8.30 9.56
C PRO A 465 -33.61 -9.32 10.68
N GLN A 466 -33.72 -10.60 10.41
CA GLN A 466 -33.51 -11.68 11.38
C GLN A 466 -32.33 -12.60 11.02
N THR A 467 -31.65 -12.40 9.90
CA THR A 467 -30.40 -13.15 9.57
C THR A 467 -29.22 -12.54 10.33
N ALA A 468 -28.63 -13.32 11.21
CA ALA A 468 -27.39 -12.97 11.89
C ALA A 468 -26.32 -12.65 10.84
N VAL A 469 -25.70 -11.47 10.95
CA VAL A 469 -24.60 -11.07 10.07
C VAL A 469 -23.47 -12.10 10.23
N SER A 470 -23.11 -12.78 9.15
CA SER A 470 -22.02 -13.74 9.13
C SER A 470 -20.70 -12.99 8.93
N TYR A 471 -19.68 -13.35 9.69
CA TYR A 471 -18.31 -12.88 9.54
C TYR A 471 -17.39 -14.07 9.23
N PRO A 472 -17.40 -14.60 8.00
CA PRO A 472 -16.64 -15.80 7.65
C PRO A 472 -15.13 -15.59 7.78
N LEU A 473 -14.66 -14.35 7.60
CA LEU A 473 -13.27 -13.93 7.77
C LEU A 473 -13.20 -12.81 8.80
N VAL A 474 -12.34 -12.97 9.81
CA VAL A 474 -12.10 -11.95 10.85
C VAL A 474 -10.69 -11.40 10.71
N VAL A 475 -10.56 -10.08 10.61
CA VAL A 475 -9.29 -9.36 10.56
C VAL A 475 -8.88 -8.98 11.98
N LEU A 476 -7.81 -9.58 12.51
CA LEU A 476 -7.41 -9.42 13.90
C LEU A 476 -7.05 -7.98 14.26
N THR A 477 -6.35 -7.25 13.38
CA THR A 477 -5.99 -5.85 13.66
C THR A 477 -7.18 -4.92 13.75
N ARG A 478 -8.30 -5.19 13.04
CA ARG A 478 -9.56 -4.44 13.19
C ARG A 478 -10.15 -4.64 14.59
N GLU A 479 -10.18 -5.89 15.04
CA GLU A 479 -10.71 -6.23 16.37
C GLU A 479 -9.82 -5.72 17.50
N ILE A 480 -8.51 -5.78 17.33
CA ILE A 480 -7.54 -5.19 18.26
C ILE A 480 -7.82 -3.70 18.42
N ARG A 481 -7.85 -2.93 17.32
CA ARG A 481 -8.13 -1.48 17.35
C ARG A 481 -9.45 -1.15 18.03
N ARG A 482 -10.46 -1.98 17.81
CA ARG A 482 -11.79 -1.79 18.38
C ARG A 482 -11.84 -2.04 19.88
N LEU A 483 -11.08 -2.99 20.38
CA LEU A 483 -11.22 -3.52 21.73
C LEU A 483 -10.11 -3.09 22.68
N LEU A 484 -8.92 -2.74 22.14
CA LEU A 484 -7.72 -2.44 22.92
C LEU A 484 -6.97 -1.26 22.32
N ALA A 485 -6.44 -0.40 23.19
CA ALA A 485 -5.34 0.48 22.86
C ALA A 485 -4.05 -0.15 23.38
N LEU A 486 -3.08 -0.31 22.47
CA LEU A 486 -1.82 -0.99 22.75
C LEU A 486 -0.66 0.00 22.86
N PRO A 487 0.36 -0.29 23.67
CA PRO A 487 1.60 0.50 23.74
C PRO A 487 2.54 0.20 22.54
N VAL A 488 1.97 0.26 21.33
CA VAL A 488 2.65 -0.08 20.08
C VAL A 488 2.70 1.17 19.20
N ALA A 489 3.90 1.55 18.79
CA ALA A 489 4.12 2.76 18.00
C ALA A 489 4.02 2.51 16.49
N PHE A 490 3.58 3.52 15.75
CA PHE A 490 3.51 3.63 14.28
C PHE A 490 2.48 2.72 13.61
N SER A 491 2.51 1.42 13.86
CA SER A 491 1.61 0.44 13.24
C SER A 491 1.45 -0.80 14.11
N LEU A 492 0.33 -1.52 13.94
CA LEU A 492 0.07 -2.77 14.66
C LEU A 492 0.79 -3.94 13.99
N ARG A 493 2.13 -3.93 13.99
CA ARG A 493 2.91 -5.06 13.45
C ARG A 493 2.73 -6.29 14.33
N LEU A 494 2.67 -7.45 13.71
CA LEU A 494 2.45 -8.72 14.39
C LEU A 494 3.46 -8.99 15.53
N PRO A 495 4.78 -8.75 15.38
CA PRO A 495 5.73 -8.91 16.48
C PRO A 495 5.43 -8.00 17.68
N ASP A 496 5.17 -6.71 17.41
CA ASP A 496 4.96 -5.71 18.47
C ASP A 496 3.65 -5.98 19.23
N VAL A 497 2.61 -6.39 18.50
CA VAL A 497 1.32 -6.77 19.09
C VAL A 497 1.45 -8.06 19.91
N LEU A 498 2.18 -9.06 19.41
CA LEU A 498 2.43 -10.30 20.12
C LEU A 498 3.14 -10.06 21.46
N ASP A 499 4.11 -9.13 21.48
CA ASP A 499 4.81 -8.74 22.71
C ASP A 499 3.88 -7.97 23.68
N ALA A 500 2.98 -7.13 23.16
CA ALA A 500 2.05 -6.35 23.97
C ALA A 500 0.91 -7.20 24.58
N ILE A 501 0.42 -8.21 23.87
CA ILE A 501 -0.68 -9.09 24.32
C ILE A 501 -0.30 -10.58 24.26
N PRO A 502 0.74 -11.02 24.97
CA PRO A 502 1.10 -12.44 24.98
C PRO A 502 -0.05 -13.29 25.54
N SER A 503 -0.25 -14.47 24.96
CA SER A 503 -1.22 -15.45 25.45
C SER A 503 -0.61 -16.34 26.53
N SER A 504 -1.38 -16.61 27.58
CA SER A 504 -1.03 -17.61 28.57
C SER A 504 -1.37 -19.04 28.12
N ARG A 505 -2.38 -19.19 27.27
CA ARG A 505 -2.87 -20.47 26.75
C ARG A 505 -2.05 -20.98 25.58
N PHE A 506 -1.57 -20.05 24.74
CA PHE A 506 -0.74 -20.37 23.58
C PHE A 506 0.52 -19.49 23.58
N PRO A 507 1.44 -19.70 24.53
CA PRO A 507 2.63 -18.86 24.64
C PRO A 507 3.52 -19.06 23.43
N TYR A 508 3.74 -17.99 22.66
CA TYR A 508 4.61 -17.97 21.50
C TYR A 508 5.45 -16.69 21.53
N ARG A 509 6.72 -16.81 21.21
CA ARG A 509 7.62 -15.66 21.04
C ARG A 509 8.15 -15.66 19.63
N LEU A 510 7.97 -14.57 18.96
CA LEU A 510 8.49 -14.35 17.63
C LEU A 510 9.81 -13.59 17.73
N SER A 511 10.90 -14.23 17.33
CA SER A 511 12.17 -13.56 17.10
C SER A 511 12.30 -13.32 15.60
N PRO A 512 11.84 -12.20 15.07
CA PRO A 512 11.91 -11.96 13.63
C PRO A 512 13.37 -11.91 13.21
N GLY A 513 13.69 -12.66 12.16
CA GLY A 513 14.99 -12.54 11.50
C GLY A 513 15.09 -11.15 10.85
N PRO A 514 16.26 -10.50 10.87
CA PRO A 514 16.42 -9.14 10.37
C PRO A 514 16.11 -8.97 8.87
N LEU A 515 16.05 -10.08 8.13
CA LEU A 515 15.83 -10.08 6.68
C LEU A 515 14.36 -10.16 6.25
N PHE A 516 13.40 -10.48 7.14
CA PHE A 516 12.08 -10.93 6.73
C PHE A 516 10.91 -10.02 7.13
N TRP A 517 11.15 -8.99 7.93
CA TRP A 517 10.08 -8.13 8.40
C TRP A 517 10.26 -6.69 7.94
N SER A 518 9.22 -6.14 7.33
CA SER A 518 9.10 -4.71 7.14
C SER A 518 9.10 -3.99 8.50
N GLU A 519 9.60 -2.77 8.53
CA GLU A 519 9.58 -1.95 9.73
C GLU A 519 8.25 -1.24 9.96
N HIS A 520 7.37 -1.20 8.95
CA HIS A 520 6.12 -0.45 8.97
C HIS A 520 4.87 -1.30 8.86
N ASN A 521 4.94 -2.43 8.19
CA ASN A 521 3.79 -3.28 7.93
C ASN A 521 4.11 -4.74 8.28
N ASN A 522 3.17 -5.63 8.02
CA ASN A 522 3.32 -7.05 8.28
C ASN A 522 3.83 -7.85 7.07
N ALA A 523 4.16 -7.19 5.96
CA ALA A 523 4.74 -7.88 4.82
C ALA A 523 6.14 -8.42 5.17
N MET A 524 6.48 -9.55 4.59
CA MET A 524 7.86 -10.02 4.58
C MET A 524 8.69 -9.09 3.70
N LYS A 525 9.95 -8.85 4.09
CA LYS A 525 10.87 -8.13 3.21
C LYS A 525 11.03 -8.90 1.90
N ALA A 526 10.83 -8.23 0.78
CA ALA A 526 10.94 -8.84 -0.54
C ALA A 526 12.35 -9.37 -0.87
N ASP A 527 13.36 -8.97 -0.11
CA ASP A 527 14.73 -9.46 -0.26
C ASP A 527 14.81 -10.99 -0.29
N ALA A 528 14.00 -11.68 0.52
CA ALA A 528 14.02 -13.14 0.57
C ALA A 528 13.58 -13.78 -0.75
N ILE A 529 12.45 -13.33 -1.32
CA ILE A 529 11.94 -13.89 -2.58
C ILE A 529 12.81 -13.49 -3.77
N LEU A 530 13.36 -12.28 -3.76
CA LEU A 530 14.29 -11.85 -4.79
C LEU A 530 15.61 -12.61 -4.76
N LEU A 531 16.11 -12.96 -3.57
CA LEU A 531 17.27 -13.85 -3.42
C LEU A 531 16.97 -15.26 -3.93
N ALA A 532 15.76 -15.77 -3.72
CA ALA A 532 15.35 -17.06 -4.23
C ALA A 532 15.19 -17.08 -5.75
N TRP A 533 14.47 -16.08 -6.31
CA TRP A 533 14.09 -16.08 -7.74
C TRP A 533 15.17 -15.52 -8.67
N HIS A 534 15.92 -14.52 -8.23
CA HIS A 534 16.92 -13.81 -9.04
C HIS A 534 18.36 -13.99 -8.53
N GLY A 535 18.53 -14.59 -7.36
CA GLY A 535 19.82 -14.90 -6.75
C GLY A 535 20.15 -16.37 -6.83
N SER A 536 21.40 -16.71 -6.52
CA SER A 536 21.88 -18.09 -6.47
C SER A 536 21.60 -18.75 -5.08
N ARG A 537 20.47 -18.46 -4.46
CA ARG A 537 20.15 -18.92 -3.09
C ARG A 537 18.82 -19.64 -2.99
N PRO A 538 18.71 -20.87 -3.50
CA PRO A 538 17.48 -21.67 -3.42
C PRO A 538 17.05 -21.96 -1.97
N GLU A 539 17.97 -21.97 -1.02
CA GLU A 539 17.68 -22.12 0.42
C GLU A 539 16.81 -20.99 0.98
N ALA A 540 16.70 -19.87 0.30
CA ALA A 540 15.80 -18.78 0.71
C ALA A 540 14.32 -19.20 0.67
N LEU A 541 13.93 -20.18 -0.16
CA LEU A 541 12.58 -20.74 -0.19
C LEU A 541 12.23 -21.45 1.12
N ASP A 542 13.19 -22.15 1.74
CA ASP A 542 13.00 -22.80 3.03
C ASP A 542 12.91 -21.77 4.16
N TRP A 543 13.66 -20.68 4.07
CA TRP A 543 13.51 -19.56 5.02
C TRP A 543 12.13 -18.93 4.93
N ILE A 544 11.62 -18.70 3.72
CA ILE A 544 10.27 -18.17 3.50
C ILE A 544 9.22 -19.12 4.10
N ARG A 545 9.32 -20.43 3.82
CA ARG A 545 8.41 -21.43 4.35
C ARG A 545 8.41 -21.45 5.88
N HIS A 546 9.59 -21.41 6.49
CA HIS A 546 9.74 -21.35 7.95
C HIS A 546 9.12 -20.07 8.52
N GLU A 547 9.33 -18.93 7.88
CA GLU A 547 8.77 -17.64 8.33
C GLU A 547 7.25 -17.60 8.20
N VAL A 548 6.68 -18.14 7.13
CA VAL A 548 5.21 -18.29 6.98
C VAL A 548 4.64 -19.12 8.14
N SER A 549 5.25 -20.24 8.50
CA SER A 549 4.85 -21.05 9.65
C SER A 549 4.89 -20.27 10.96
N ARG A 550 5.96 -19.50 11.19
CA ARG A 550 6.11 -18.67 12.39
C ARG A 550 5.03 -17.58 12.48
N ARG A 551 4.67 -16.97 11.35
CA ARG A 551 3.59 -15.95 11.26
C ARG A 551 2.24 -16.56 11.64
N LEU A 552 1.92 -17.73 11.12
CA LEU A 552 0.69 -18.46 11.46
C LEU A 552 0.60 -18.77 12.96
N LEU A 553 1.70 -19.20 13.57
CA LEU A 553 1.79 -19.42 15.00
C LEU A 553 1.63 -18.12 15.81
N ALA A 554 2.30 -17.05 15.39
CA ALA A 554 2.23 -15.76 16.05
C ALA A 554 0.80 -15.16 15.99
N ALA A 555 0.15 -15.19 14.83
CA ALA A 555 -1.23 -14.73 14.68
C ALA A 555 -2.20 -15.55 15.55
N GLY A 556 -1.99 -16.86 15.67
CA GLY A 556 -2.74 -17.71 16.58
C GLY A 556 -2.55 -17.33 18.06
N SER A 557 -1.33 -17.01 18.45
CA SER A 557 -1.04 -16.53 19.80
C SER A 557 -1.67 -15.16 20.08
N VAL A 558 -1.63 -14.24 19.12
CA VAL A 558 -2.31 -12.94 19.23
C VAL A 558 -3.82 -13.10 19.38
N LEU A 559 -4.46 -14.00 18.61
CA LEU A 559 -5.89 -14.30 18.74
C LEU A 559 -6.24 -14.73 20.16
N GLU A 560 -5.50 -15.67 20.75
CA GLU A 560 -5.74 -16.13 22.11
C GLU A 560 -5.41 -15.05 23.15
N GLY A 561 -4.31 -14.30 22.98
CA GLY A 561 -3.97 -13.17 23.85
C GLY A 561 -5.02 -12.07 23.85
N LEU A 562 -5.61 -11.78 22.67
CA LEU A 562 -6.75 -10.85 22.54
C LEU A 562 -7.96 -11.36 23.32
N ARG A 563 -8.35 -12.63 23.15
CA ARG A 563 -9.49 -13.24 23.85
C ARG A 563 -9.33 -13.23 25.37
N GLU A 564 -8.16 -13.55 25.86
CA GLU A 564 -7.87 -13.51 27.30
C GLU A 564 -8.11 -12.14 27.92
N ARG A 565 -7.82 -11.07 27.17
CA ARG A 565 -7.96 -9.69 27.65
C ARG A 565 -9.38 -9.12 27.51
N VAL A 566 -10.16 -9.62 26.56
CA VAL A 566 -11.47 -9.04 26.22
C VAL A 566 -12.66 -10.00 26.38
N SER A 567 -12.50 -11.12 27.09
CA SER A 567 -13.48 -12.20 27.19
C SER A 567 -14.91 -11.71 27.50
N GLY A 568 -15.09 -10.72 28.39
CA GLY A 568 -16.40 -10.16 28.74
C GLY A 568 -17.03 -9.22 27.69
N ARG A 569 -16.36 -8.98 26.55
CA ARG A 569 -16.78 -8.04 25.51
C ARG A 569 -17.08 -8.70 24.18
N LEU A 570 -16.91 -10.00 24.10
CA LEU A 570 -17.23 -10.79 22.93
C LEU A 570 -18.71 -11.20 23.03
N GLN A 571 -19.49 -10.88 22.01
CA GLN A 571 -20.93 -11.12 22.01
C GLN A 571 -21.36 -12.23 21.05
N ARG A 572 -20.47 -12.60 20.12
CA ARG A 572 -20.80 -13.61 19.12
C ARG A 572 -20.47 -15.01 19.65
N TRP A 573 -21.48 -15.86 19.70
CA TRP A 573 -21.29 -17.28 19.87
C TRP A 573 -21.03 -17.93 18.52
N PRO A 574 -20.11 -18.89 18.40
CA PRO A 574 -19.79 -19.53 17.14
C PRO A 574 -21.00 -20.36 16.65
N GLU A 575 -21.32 -20.17 15.39
CA GLU A 575 -22.32 -21.00 14.70
C GLU A 575 -21.69 -22.31 14.25
N ARG A 576 -22.52 -23.38 14.12
CA ARG A 576 -22.06 -24.65 13.58
C ARG A 576 -21.79 -24.48 12.11
N PHE A 577 -20.60 -24.90 11.68
CA PHE A 577 -20.15 -24.68 10.32
C PHE A 577 -21.04 -25.40 9.30
N ARG A 578 -21.47 -24.66 8.31
CA ARG A 578 -22.12 -25.15 7.08
C ARG A 578 -21.69 -24.25 5.92
N PHE A 579 -21.44 -24.85 4.77
CA PHE A 579 -21.34 -24.02 3.56
C PHE A 579 -22.69 -23.38 3.26
N PRO A 580 -22.70 -22.09 2.90
CA PRO A 580 -23.91 -21.48 2.35
C PRO A 580 -24.29 -22.24 1.07
N ARG A 581 -25.55 -22.60 0.96
CA ARG A 581 -26.11 -23.30 -0.19
C ARG A 581 -27.18 -22.44 -0.84
N PRO A 582 -26.78 -21.40 -1.60
CA PRO A 582 -27.74 -20.51 -2.21
C PRO A 582 -28.61 -21.22 -3.26
N PHE A 583 -28.17 -22.37 -3.79
CA PHE A 583 -28.76 -22.97 -4.98
C PHE A 583 -28.75 -24.52 -4.96
N GLU A 584 -29.17 -25.15 -3.86
CA GLU A 584 -29.26 -26.62 -3.77
C GLU A 584 -30.10 -27.28 -4.88
N ALA A 585 -30.97 -26.51 -5.56
CA ALA A 585 -31.87 -26.99 -6.60
C ALA A 585 -31.44 -26.60 -8.02
N ALA A 586 -30.39 -25.83 -8.22
CA ALA A 586 -29.97 -25.39 -9.55
C ALA A 586 -28.77 -26.19 -10.07
N ALA A 587 -28.75 -26.41 -11.38
CA ALA A 587 -27.59 -26.98 -12.04
C ALA A 587 -26.35 -26.08 -11.77
N PRO A 588 -25.13 -26.64 -11.65
CA PRO A 588 -23.90 -25.88 -11.35
C PRO A 588 -23.71 -24.65 -12.25
N GLU A 589 -24.06 -24.72 -13.51
CA GLU A 589 -23.98 -23.62 -14.46
C GLU A 589 -24.96 -22.48 -14.14
N ILE A 590 -26.18 -22.81 -13.68
CA ILE A 590 -27.18 -21.81 -13.28
C ILE A 590 -26.77 -21.14 -11.97
N SER A 591 -26.21 -21.88 -11.03
CA SER A 591 -25.68 -21.37 -9.78
C SER A 591 -24.53 -20.38 -10.05
N ARG A 592 -23.67 -20.69 -11.00
CA ARG A 592 -22.57 -19.83 -11.45
C ARG A 592 -23.07 -18.54 -12.11
N LEU A 593 -24.07 -18.64 -12.98
CA LEU A 593 -24.68 -17.48 -13.63
C LEU A 593 -25.40 -16.56 -12.62
N LEU A 594 -26.15 -17.12 -11.69
CA LEU A 594 -26.86 -16.36 -10.66
C LEU A 594 -25.88 -15.63 -9.73
N PHE A 595 -24.77 -16.29 -9.35
CA PHE A 595 -23.71 -15.66 -8.56
C PHE A 595 -23.07 -14.49 -9.31
N ILE A 596 -22.71 -14.66 -10.58
CA ILE A 596 -22.14 -13.60 -11.40
C ILE A 596 -23.11 -12.43 -11.53
N THR A 597 -24.39 -12.69 -11.77
CA THR A 597 -25.43 -11.65 -11.92
C THR A 597 -25.66 -10.89 -10.60
N GLU A 598 -25.67 -11.56 -9.45
CA GLU A 598 -25.78 -10.91 -8.15
C GLU A 598 -24.51 -10.09 -7.83
N TYR A 599 -23.34 -10.61 -8.12
CA TYR A 599 -22.06 -9.92 -7.95
C TYR A 599 -21.95 -8.69 -8.85
N GLU A 600 -22.31 -8.80 -10.12
CA GLU A 600 -22.33 -7.67 -11.07
C GLU A 600 -23.36 -6.60 -10.66
N SER A 601 -24.53 -7.01 -10.23
CA SER A 601 -25.57 -6.10 -9.70
C SER A 601 -25.09 -5.33 -8.47
N PHE A 602 -24.32 -5.98 -7.61
CA PHE A 602 -23.72 -5.36 -6.43
C PHE A 602 -22.59 -4.38 -6.78
N MET A 603 -21.73 -4.76 -7.72
CA MET A 603 -20.63 -3.90 -8.16
C MET A 603 -21.07 -2.71 -9.01
N GLY A 604 -22.26 -2.76 -9.61
CA GLY A 604 -22.86 -1.68 -10.41
C GLY A 604 -23.77 -0.73 -9.63
N ALA A 605 -24.04 -0.99 -8.36
CA ALA A 605 -24.79 -0.13 -7.45
C ALA A 605 -23.85 0.65 -6.52
#